data_9eb392261dfd7554cbe2b3651bda6601
#
_entry.id   9eb392261dfd7554cbe2b3651bda6601
#
_cell.length_a   1.000
_cell.length_b   1.000
_cell.length_c   1.000
_cell.angle_alpha   90.00
_cell.angle_beta   90.00
_cell.angle_gamma   90.00
#
_symmetry.space_group_name_H-M   'P 1'
#
loop_
_entity.id
_entity.type
_entity.pdbx_description
1 polymer ?
#
loop_
_entity_poly.entity_id
_entity_poly.type
_entity_poly.pdbx_seq_one_letter_code
_entity_poly.pdbx_strand_id
1 'polypeptide(L)'
;MIGPETGVLNGVFPTLERGAIVVDFEENPRLYEMAYRSVENRLSRERRQPFGPLAPARIVNQVVKEMLPFKYAATQLILEKEAEARGIEAIGPADEIELSRFIGGGVCQHQTLFGASLLCLLQDRQDIGGTVSVRTEPPETDPGTRQHTWTRYTDGSRIIIDSAVHRTPVFAVEGLEVPIEPKRRFYLTDEELHELVEERDLTDVDARRLERAGLREPAVLR
;
A
#
# COMPACT_ATOMS: atom_id res chain seq x y z
N MET A 1 -10.52 -3.06 -8.93
CA MET A 1 -9.49 -2.10 -9.41
C MET A 1 -10.06 -0.71 -9.22
N ILE A 2 -9.50 0.07 -8.31
CA ILE A 2 -9.83 1.50 -8.19
C ILE A 2 -8.77 2.20 -9.04
N GLY A 3 -9.18 2.62 -10.24
CA GLY A 3 -8.30 3.35 -11.16
C GLY A 3 -8.11 4.79 -10.69
N PRO A 4 -6.93 5.37 -10.90
CA PRO A 4 -6.65 6.74 -10.54
C PRO A 4 -7.10 7.67 -11.68
N GLU A 5 -8.32 8.16 -11.65
CA GLU A 5 -8.73 9.25 -12.57
C GLU A 5 -8.94 10.60 -11.85
N THR A 6 -8.73 10.69 -10.55
CA THR A 6 -8.82 11.97 -9.82
C THR A 6 -7.70 12.07 -8.80
N GLY A 7 -6.94 13.16 -8.83
CA GLY A 7 -5.69 13.38 -8.10
C GLY A 7 -5.72 13.32 -6.57
N VAL A 8 -6.82 12.98 -5.92
CA VAL A 8 -6.91 12.86 -4.47
C VAL A 8 -7.54 11.52 -4.11
N LEU A 9 -6.88 10.75 -3.26
CA LEU A 9 -7.39 9.48 -2.76
C LEU A 9 -8.43 9.75 -1.65
N ASN A 10 -9.63 10.10 -2.06
CA ASN A 10 -10.80 10.23 -1.17
C ASN A 10 -11.75 9.08 -1.41
N GLY A 11 -12.35 8.52 -0.37
CA GLY A 11 -13.38 7.51 -0.50
C GLY A 11 -13.36 6.42 0.56
N VAL A 12 -14.21 5.43 0.32
CA VAL A 12 -14.40 4.27 1.19
C VAL A 12 -13.64 3.08 0.62
N PHE A 13 -12.74 2.52 1.41
CA PHE A 13 -11.89 1.38 1.04
C PHE A 13 -12.34 0.15 1.82
N PRO A 14 -13.07 -0.78 1.20
CA PRO A 14 -13.55 -1.99 1.88
C PRO A 14 -12.38 -2.85 2.34
N THR A 15 -12.51 -3.42 3.52
CA THR A 15 -11.60 -4.46 4.02
C THR A 15 -12.37 -5.76 4.22
N LEU A 16 -11.68 -6.90 4.22
CA LEU A 16 -12.36 -8.20 4.36
C LEU A 16 -12.81 -8.49 5.81
N GLU A 17 -12.15 -7.90 6.81
CA GLU A 17 -12.31 -8.35 8.20
C GLU A 17 -12.57 -7.23 9.23
N ARG A 18 -12.43 -5.93 8.88
CA ARG A 18 -12.28 -4.89 9.91
C ARG A 18 -12.99 -3.58 9.64
N GLY A 19 -14.04 -3.62 8.87
CA GLY A 19 -14.73 -2.41 8.45
C GLY A 19 -14.07 -1.75 7.23
N ALA A 20 -14.83 -0.90 6.57
CA ALA A 20 -14.35 -0.09 5.48
C ALA A 20 -13.59 1.12 6.03
N ILE A 21 -12.42 1.41 5.47
CA ILE A 21 -11.61 2.56 5.87
C ILE A 21 -12.00 3.76 5.02
N VAL A 22 -12.43 4.83 5.66
CA VAL A 22 -12.76 6.10 5.00
C VAL A 22 -11.54 7.00 5.01
N VAL A 23 -11.16 7.47 3.83
CA VAL A 23 -10.17 8.54 3.64
C VAL A 23 -10.94 9.79 3.28
N ASP A 24 -10.94 10.79 4.16
CA ASP A 24 -11.62 12.06 3.96
C ASP A 24 -10.71 13.22 4.34
N PHE A 25 -10.28 13.99 3.33
CA PHE A 25 -9.44 15.14 3.49
C PHE A 25 -10.21 16.36 4.04
N GLU A 26 -11.52 16.43 3.78
CA GLU A 26 -12.36 17.55 4.20
C GLU A 26 -12.72 17.43 5.68
N GLU A 27 -12.96 16.22 6.17
CA GLU A 27 -13.23 15.95 7.58
C GLU A 27 -11.99 16.15 8.48
N ASN A 28 -10.80 15.81 7.97
CA ASN A 28 -9.55 15.82 8.74
C ASN A 28 -8.44 16.69 8.09
N PRO A 29 -8.73 17.93 7.65
CA PRO A 29 -7.79 18.74 6.87
C PRO A 29 -6.49 19.05 7.63
N ARG A 30 -6.56 19.21 8.96
CA ARG A 30 -5.38 19.48 9.79
C ARG A 30 -4.41 18.31 9.86
N LEU A 31 -4.92 17.08 9.89
CA LEU A 31 -4.09 15.86 9.91
C LEU A 31 -3.29 15.76 8.63
N TYR A 32 -3.98 15.83 7.49
CA TYR A 32 -3.34 15.68 6.19
C TYR A 32 -2.40 16.86 5.89
N GLU A 33 -2.77 18.09 6.25
CA GLU A 33 -1.89 19.23 6.09
C GLU A 33 -0.61 19.12 6.96
N MET A 34 -0.72 18.65 8.18
CA MET A 34 0.44 18.43 9.06
C MET A 34 1.37 17.33 8.48
N ALA A 35 0.80 16.23 8.01
CA ALA A 35 1.54 15.16 7.39
C ALA A 35 2.21 15.61 6.08
N TYR A 36 1.47 16.29 5.22
CA TYR A 36 1.99 16.89 3.99
C TYR A 36 3.19 17.81 4.27
N ARG A 37 3.04 18.77 5.21
CA ARG A 37 4.14 19.68 5.57
C ARG A 37 5.36 18.94 6.11
N SER A 38 5.16 17.84 6.84
CA SER A 38 6.26 17.01 7.30
C SER A 38 7.02 16.39 6.12
N VAL A 39 6.29 15.90 5.09
CA VAL A 39 6.90 15.38 3.86
C VAL A 39 7.59 16.49 3.07
N GLU A 40 6.89 17.61 2.81
CA GLU A 40 7.41 18.75 2.05
C GLU A 40 8.72 19.31 2.65
N ASN A 41 8.76 19.49 3.96
CA ASN A 41 9.96 19.97 4.66
C ASN A 41 11.15 19.02 4.49
N ARG A 42 10.91 17.71 4.48
CA ARG A 42 11.97 16.71 4.25
C ARG A 42 12.39 16.68 2.79
N LEU A 43 11.44 16.70 1.86
CA LEU A 43 11.73 16.83 0.42
C LEU A 43 12.56 18.09 0.12
N SER A 44 12.20 19.24 0.70
CA SER A 44 12.92 20.50 0.50
C SER A 44 14.37 20.45 1.02
N ARG A 45 14.64 19.69 2.08
CA ARG A 45 16.01 19.49 2.58
C ARG A 45 16.80 18.57 1.66
N GLU A 46 16.20 17.53 1.14
CA GLU A 46 16.83 16.61 0.21
C GLU A 46 17.02 17.21 -1.19
N ARG A 47 16.16 18.13 -1.66
CA ARG A 47 16.33 18.86 -2.94
C ARG A 47 17.65 19.62 -3.05
N ARG A 48 18.39 19.76 -1.97
CA ARG A 48 19.77 20.31 -1.99
C ARG A 48 20.83 19.30 -2.45
N GLN A 49 20.45 18.05 -2.65
CA GLN A 49 21.27 16.97 -3.19
C GLN A 49 20.56 16.34 -4.40
N PRO A 50 21.24 15.73 -5.38
CA PRO A 50 20.54 15.08 -6.50
C PRO A 50 19.61 13.97 -5.97
N PHE A 51 18.31 14.13 -6.21
CA PHE A 51 17.28 13.19 -5.84
C PHE A 51 17.43 11.87 -6.58
N GLY A 52 17.48 10.76 -5.86
CA GLY A 52 17.15 9.48 -6.46
C GLY A 52 15.63 9.30 -6.59
N PRO A 53 15.16 8.53 -7.56
CA PRO A 53 13.72 8.35 -7.83
C PRO A 53 12.93 7.79 -6.64
N LEU A 54 13.61 7.18 -5.68
CA LEU A 54 13.02 6.62 -4.47
C LEU A 54 12.79 7.64 -3.33
N ALA A 55 13.33 8.87 -3.44
CA ALA A 55 13.31 9.81 -2.32
C ALA A 55 11.89 10.19 -1.85
N PRO A 56 10.94 10.58 -2.72
CA PRO A 56 9.58 10.89 -2.30
C PRO A 56 8.92 9.70 -1.58
N ALA A 57 9.04 8.50 -2.13
CA ALA A 57 8.48 7.28 -1.56
C ALA A 57 9.08 6.95 -0.18
N ARG A 58 10.40 7.12 -0.01
CA ARG A 58 11.08 6.89 1.28
C ARG A 58 10.64 7.89 2.34
N ILE A 59 10.53 9.16 1.99
CA ILE A 59 10.10 10.22 2.91
C ILE A 59 8.65 10.01 3.33
N VAL A 60 7.74 9.73 2.37
CA VAL A 60 6.35 9.41 2.68
C VAL A 60 6.28 8.19 3.60
N ASN A 61 6.98 7.10 3.28
CA ASN A 61 7.02 5.91 4.14
C ASN A 61 7.51 6.22 5.56
N GLN A 62 8.49 7.09 5.72
CA GLN A 62 8.99 7.49 7.03
C GLN A 62 7.92 8.25 7.82
N VAL A 63 7.25 9.22 7.20
CA VAL A 63 6.15 9.97 7.84
C VAL A 63 4.99 9.04 8.21
N VAL A 64 4.64 8.10 7.33
CA VAL A 64 3.63 7.08 7.62
C VAL A 64 3.99 6.29 8.87
N LYS A 65 5.22 5.79 8.98
CA LYS A 65 5.68 5.00 10.14
C LYS A 65 5.71 5.80 11.44
N GLU A 66 5.99 7.09 11.37
CA GLU A 66 6.00 7.98 12.54
C GLU A 66 4.57 8.27 13.03
N MET A 67 3.65 8.58 12.12
CA MET A 67 2.28 8.98 12.47
C MET A 67 1.36 7.78 12.70
N LEU A 68 1.60 6.69 11.98
CA LEU A 68 0.77 5.50 11.97
C LEU A 68 1.65 4.24 12.10
N PRO A 69 2.32 4.04 13.25
CA PRO A 69 3.17 2.88 13.46
C PRO A 69 2.37 1.57 13.40
N PHE A 70 2.98 0.50 12.89
CA PHE A 70 2.33 -0.81 12.83
C PHE A 70 2.11 -1.37 14.23
N LYS A 71 0.86 -1.39 14.68
CA LYS A 71 0.46 -1.85 16.02
C LYS A 71 -0.88 -2.59 15.97
N TYR A 72 -0.83 -3.90 15.82
CA TYR A 72 -2.04 -4.71 15.75
C TYR A 72 -2.95 -4.55 16.98
N ALA A 73 -2.40 -4.63 18.19
CA ALA A 73 -3.18 -4.49 19.42
C ALA A 73 -3.86 -3.11 19.55
N ALA A 74 -3.20 -2.03 19.10
CA ALA A 74 -3.80 -0.71 19.09
C ALA A 74 -4.96 -0.63 18.10
N THR A 75 -4.81 -1.24 16.92
CA THR A 75 -5.89 -1.34 15.93
C THR A 75 -7.11 -2.05 16.52
N GLN A 76 -6.92 -3.19 17.20
CA GLN A 76 -8.03 -3.91 17.83
C GLN A 76 -8.76 -3.06 18.88
N LEU A 77 -8.00 -2.38 19.74
CA LEU A 77 -8.57 -1.49 20.75
C LEU A 77 -9.38 -0.32 20.14
N ILE A 78 -8.95 0.20 18.99
CA ILE A 78 -9.70 1.23 18.27
C ILE A 78 -11.03 0.65 17.76
N LEU A 79 -11.00 -0.53 17.15
CA LEU A 79 -12.22 -1.20 16.65
C LEU A 79 -13.21 -1.52 17.78
N GLU A 80 -12.72 -2.00 18.92
CA GLU A 80 -13.54 -2.26 20.12
C GLU A 80 -14.23 -0.99 20.62
N LYS A 81 -13.49 0.12 20.73
CA LYS A 81 -14.06 1.41 21.16
C LYS A 81 -15.06 1.98 20.16
N GLU A 82 -14.82 1.83 18.87
CA GLU A 82 -15.78 2.25 17.85
C GLU A 82 -17.07 1.40 17.89
N ALA A 83 -16.96 0.09 18.11
CA ALA A 83 -18.11 -0.79 18.31
C ALA A 83 -18.93 -0.40 19.55
N GLU A 84 -18.25 -0.18 20.69
CA GLU A 84 -18.85 0.28 21.94
C GLU A 84 -19.59 1.62 21.74
N ALA A 85 -18.95 2.59 21.11
CA ALA A 85 -19.55 3.91 20.84
C ALA A 85 -20.79 3.84 19.95
N ARG A 86 -20.88 2.85 19.08
CA ARG A 86 -22.04 2.59 18.20
C ARG A 86 -23.09 1.66 18.84
N GLY A 87 -22.80 1.07 19.98
CA GLY A 87 -23.67 0.09 20.63
C GLY A 87 -23.83 -1.22 19.85
N ILE A 88 -22.80 -1.63 19.10
CA ILE A 88 -22.76 -2.89 18.35
C ILE A 88 -21.72 -3.84 18.94
N GLU A 89 -21.88 -5.16 18.67
CA GLU A 89 -21.00 -6.18 19.25
C GLU A 89 -19.57 -6.11 18.68
N ALA A 90 -19.45 -5.89 17.36
CA ALA A 90 -18.18 -5.77 16.66
C ALA A 90 -18.32 -4.95 15.38
N ILE A 91 -17.22 -4.35 14.94
CA ILE A 91 -17.12 -3.70 13.62
C ILE A 91 -17.09 -4.78 12.54
N GLY A 92 -18.06 -4.73 11.64
CA GLY A 92 -18.16 -5.60 10.46
C GLY A 92 -17.59 -4.96 9.19
N PRO A 93 -17.45 -5.73 8.09
CA PRO A 93 -16.87 -5.23 6.83
C PRO A 93 -17.63 -4.05 6.18
N ALA A 94 -18.91 -3.87 6.51
CA ALA A 94 -19.73 -2.78 6.00
C ALA A 94 -19.67 -1.50 6.86
N ASP A 95 -19.08 -1.57 8.05
CA ASP A 95 -18.96 -0.42 8.94
C ASP A 95 -17.83 0.48 8.49
N GLU A 96 -18.11 1.75 8.31
CA GLU A 96 -17.14 2.75 7.88
C GLU A 96 -16.40 3.35 9.08
N ILE A 97 -15.08 3.42 9.04
CA ILE A 97 -14.22 4.03 10.05
C ILE A 97 -13.22 4.97 9.40
N GLU A 98 -13.18 6.20 9.90
CA GLU A 98 -12.23 7.20 9.48
C GLU A 98 -10.77 6.74 9.69
N LEU A 99 -9.93 6.90 8.66
CA LEU A 99 -8.50 6.60 8.73
C LEU A 99 -7.80 7.36 9.87
N SER A 100 -8.24 8.57 10.14
CA SER A 100 -7.75 9.42 11.22
C SER A 100 -7.82 8.77 12.61
N ARG A 101 -8.78 7.88 12.85
CA ARG A 101 -8.92 7.13 14.11
C ARG A 101 -7.75 6.22 14.41
N PHE A 102 -7.03 5.79 13.37
CA PHE A 102 -5.88 4.87 13.50
C PHE A 102 -4.53 5.58 13.68
N ILE A 103 -4.50 6.90 13.78
CA ILE A 103 -3.27 7.64 14.07
C ILE A 103 -2.69 7.21 15.42
N GLY A 104 -1.40 6.88 15.44
CA GLY A 104 -0.71 6.30 16.61
C GLY A 104 -0.71 4.77 16.64
N GLY A 105 -1.47 4.09 15.77
CA GLY A 105 -1.45 2.62 15.69
C GLY A 105 -2.38 2.04 14.66
N GLY A 106 -1.83 1.51 13.57
CA GLY A 106 -2.59 0.87 12.49
C GLY A 106 -1.95 -0.44 12.04
N VAL A 107 -2.50 -1.02 10.95
CA VAL A 107 -1.92 -2.18 10.25
C VAL A 107 -1.61 -1.82 8.80
N CYS A 108 -1.12 -2.79 7.99
CA CYS A 108 -0.70 -2.56 6.62
C CYS A 108 -1.72 -1.75 5.78
N GLN A 109 -3.00 -2.07 5.87
CA GLN A 109 -4.06 -1.38 5.12
C GLN A 109 -4.13 0.12 5.46
N HIS A 110 -4.11 0.47 6.76
CA HIS A 110 -4.14 1.85 7.22
C HIS A 110 -2.88 2.61 6.78
N GLN A 111 -1.71 1.99 6.94
CA GLN A 111 -0.43 2.58 6.52
C GLN A 111 -0.39 2.82 5.01
N THR A 112 -0.86 1.83 4.23
CA THR A 112 -0.90 1.92 2.77
C THR A 112 -1.82 3.04 2.30
N LEU A 113 -3.04 3.11 2.83
CA LEU A 113 -4.00 4.16 2.45
C LEU A 113 -3.48 5.54 2.84
N PHE A 114 -2.92 5.70 4.03
CA PHE A 114 -2.34 6.97 4.46
C PHE A 114 -1.15 7.38 3.58
N GLY A 115 -0.25 6.45 3.25
CA GLY A 115 0.87 6.71 2.36
C GLY A 115 0.45 7.06 0.94
N ALA A 116 -0.51 6.33 0.38
CA ALA A 116 -1.09 6.62 -0.93
C ALA A 116 -1.77 8.00 -0.95
N SER A 117 -2.52 8.34 0.10
CA SER A 117 -3.15 9.66 0.25
C SER A 117 -2.13 10.80 0.26
N LEU A 118 -1.01 10.64 0.97
CA LEU A 118 0.06 11.65 0.98
C LEU A 118 0.74 11.80 -0.39
N LEU A 119 0.97 10.70 -1.11
CA LEU A 119 1.52 10.77 -2.47
C LEU A 119 0.53 11.47 -3.43
N CYS A 120 -0.75 11.15 -3.37
CA CYS A 120 -1.77 11.82 -4.17
C CYS A 120 -1.85 13.33 -3.85
N LEU A 121 -1.73 13.70 -2.57
CA LEU A 121 -1.72 15.11 -2.16
C LEU A 121 -0.48 15.85 -2.67
N LEU A 122 0.69 15.19 -2.69
CA LEU A 122 1.92 15.74 -3.31
C LEU A 122 1.76 15.93 -4.82
N GLN A 123 1.08 15.00 -5.50
CA GLN A 123 0.78 15.10 -6.94
C GLN A 123 -0.19 16.24 -7.23
N ASP A 124 -1.27 16.35 -6.47
CA ASP A 124 -2.26 17.44 -6.60
C ASP A 124 -1.61 18.81 -6.48
N ARG A 125 -0.65 18.95 -5.56
CA ARG A 125 0.12 20.19 -5.36
C ARG A 125 1.33 20.33 -6.30
N GLN A 126 1.48 19.41 -7.27
CA GLN A 126 2.55 19.40 -8.28
C GLN A 126 3.98 19.30 -7.70
N ASP A 127 4.14 18.75 -6.51
CA ASP A 127 5.45 18.51 -5.91
C ASP A 127 6.16 17.29 -6.49
N ILE A 128 5.38 16.31 -6.93
CA ILE A 128 5.83 15.10 -7.62
C ILE A 128 4.90 14.76 -8.79
N GLY A 129 5.42 14.02 -9.77
CA GLY A 129 4.64 13.46 -10.89
C GLY A 129 4.21 12.02 -10.66
N GLY A 130 3.90 11.33 -11.75
CA GLY A 130 3.67 9.89 -11.79
C GLY A 130 2.25 9.44 -11.48
N THR A 131 2.09 8.18 -11.03
CA THR A 131 0.81 7.58 -10.67
C THR A 131 0.92 6.82 -9.34
N VAL A 132 -0.17 6.80 -8.57
CA VAL A 132 -0.27 6.08 -7.29
C VAL A 132 -1.38 5.05 -7.39
N SER A 133 -1.14 3.84 -6.90
CA SER A 133 -2.19 2.83 -6.76
C SER A 133 -2.01 2.03 -5.47
N VAL A 134 -3.13 1.62 -4.88
CA VAL A 134 -3.16 0.67 -3.76
C VAL A 134 -3.33 -0.73 -4.32
N ARG A 135 -2.51 -1.65 -3.86
CA ARG A 135 -2.55 -3.06 -4.23
C ARG A 135 -2.81 -3.91 -3.01
N THR A 136 -3.57 -4.96 -3.20
CA THR A 136 -3.91 -5.91 -2.15
C THR A 136 -3.63 -7.30 -2.66
N GLU A 137 -3.00 -8.12 -1.83
CA GLU A 137 -2.77 -9.53 -2.15
C GLU A 137 -4.11 -10.27 -2.19
N PRO A 138 -4.38 -11.04 -3.25
CA PRO A 138 -5.57 -11.88 -3.30
C PRO A 138 -5.57 -12.91 -2.16
N PRO A 139 -6.69 -13.14 -1.48
CA PRO A 139 -6.78 -14.10 -0.37
C PRO A 139 -6.51 -15.57 -0.78
N GLU A 140 -6.39 -15.84 -2.08
CA GLU A 140 -6.23 -17.18 -2.64
C GLU A 140 -4.79 -17.68 -2.70
N THR A 141 -3.79 -16.81 -2.44
CA THR A 141 -2.37 -17.19 -2.56
C THR A 141 -1.87 -18.04 -1.38
N ASP A 142 -2.47 -17.83 -0.21
CA ASP A 142 -2.21 -18.67 0.98
C ASP A 142 -3.43 -18.61 1.92
N PRO A 143 -4.19 -19.72 2.09
CA PRO A 143 -5.38 -19.76 2.96
C PRO A 143 -5.14 -19.43 4.44
N GLY A 144 -3.87 -19.33 4.86
CA GLY A 144 -3.45 -18.97 6.22
C GLY A 144 -2.92 -17.54 6.35
N THR A 145 -2.69 -16.83 5.25
CA THR A 145 -2.18 -15.45 5.27
C THR A 145 -3.33 -14.45 5.33
N ARG A 146 -3.17 -13.48 6.22
CA ARG A 146 -4.04 -12.30 6.26
C ARG A 146 -3.78 -11.44 5.03
N GLN A 147 -4.84 -10.88 4.48
CA GLN A 147 -4.76 -9.92 3.38
C GLN A 147 -3.67 -8.88 3.64
N HIS A 148 -2.73 -8.74 2.71
CA HIS A 148 -1.67 -7.74 2.77
C HIS A 148 -1.88 -6.66 1.72
N THR A 149 -1.51 -5.42 2.06
CA THR A 149 -1.76 -4.24 1.23
C THR A 149 -0.51 -3.38 1.17
N TRP A 150 -0.20 -2.86 -0.02
CA TRP A 150 0.93 -1.96 -0.25
C TRP A 150 0.60 -0.88 -1.28
N THR A 151 1.38 0.18 -1.29
CA THR A 151 1.28 1.24 -2.30
C THR A 151 2.26 0.97 -3.44
N ARG A 152 1.80 1.19 -4.66
CA ARG A 152 2.63 1.26 -5.85
C ARG A 152 2.65 2.69 -6.37
N TYR A 153 3.84 3.25 -6.52
CA TYR A 153 4.08 4.59 -7.07
C TYR A 153 4.97 4.47 -8.30
N THR A 154 4.57 5.10 -9.41
CA THR A 154 5.31 5.05 -10.68
C THR A 154 5.57 6.47 -11.16
N ASP A 155 6.86 6.84 -11.22
CA ASP A 155 7.37 8.11 -11.73
C ASP A 155 8.72 7.86 -12.40
N GLY A 156 8.70 7.44 -13.67
CA GLY A 156 9.87 6.95 -14.38
C GLY A 156 10.42 5.60 -13.89
N SER A 157 10.15 5.23 -12.64
CA SER A 157 10.45 3.92 -12.03
C SER A 157 9.23 3.35 -11.34
N ARG A 158 9.11 2.02 -11.31
CA ARG A 158 8.04 1.29 -10.62
C ARG A 158 8.43 1.04 -9.18
N ILE A 159 7.89 1.80 -8.24
CA ILE A 159 8.28 1.81 -6.83
C ILE A 159 7.21 1.13 -5.98
N ILE A 160 7.65 0.22 -5.12
CA ILE A 160 6.83 -0.45 -4.12
C ILE A 160 7.09 0.20 -2.76
N ILE A 161 6.01 0.52 -2.04
CA ILE A 161 6.05 1.06 -0.68
C ILE A 161 5.21 0.16 0.22
N ASP A 162 5.88 -0.58 1.08
CA ASP A 162 5.25 -1.46 2.07
C ASP A 162 5.68 -1.05 3.47
N SER A 163 4.89 -0.19 4.08
CA SER A 163 5.20 0.38 5.39
C SER A 163 5.19 -0.65 6.54
N ALA A 164 4.52 -1.78 6.35
CA ALA A 164 4.49 -2.87 7.33
C ALA A 164 5.78 -3.68 7.38
N VAL A 165 6.61 -3.63 6.33
CA VAL A 165 7.89 -4.33 6.25
C VAL A 165 9.00 -3.50 6.89
N HIS A 166 9.79 -4.14 7.78
CA HIS A 166 10.81 -3.43 8.54
C HIS A 166 12.14 -3.23 7.79
N ARG A 167 12.56 -4.20 6.95
CA ARG A 167 13.92 -4.19 6.38
C ARG A 167 14.05 -3.41 5.08
N THR A 168 13.14 -3.58 4.15
CA THR A 168 13.21 -2.91 2.84
C THR A 168 11.83 -2.43 2.43
N PRO A 169 11.28 -1.41 3.11
CA PRO A 169 9.90 -0.98 2.92
C PRO A 169 9.67 -0.24 1.60
N VAL A 170 10.74 0.25 0.95
CA VAL A 170 10.67 1.00 -0.31
C VAL A 170 11.75 0.50 -1.25
N PHE A 171 11.35 0.04 -2.43
CA PHE A 171 12.27 -0.43 -3.46
C PHE A 171 11.70 -0.21 -4.87
N ALA A 172 12.58 -0.12 -5.87
CA ALA A 172 12.19 -0.11 -7.28
C ALA A 172 12.14 -1.54 -7.83
N VAL A 173 11.15 -1.83 -8.67
CA VAL A 173 11.04 -3.13 -9.36
C VAL A 173 12.24 -3.38 -10.28
N GLU A 174 12.69 -2.33 -10.97
CA GLU A 174 13.85 -2.37 -11.87
C GLU A 174 15.18 -2.65 -11.15
N GLY A 175 15.23 -2.44 -9.84
CA GLY A 175 16.41 -2.70 -9.00
C GLY A 175 16.39 -4.04 -8.27
N LEU A 176 15.44 -4.93 -8.60
CA LEU A 176 15.43 -6.27 -8.04
C LEU A 176 16.54 -7.11 -8.67
N GLU A 177 17.31 -7.79 -7.80
CA GLU A 177 18.32 -8.74 -8.25
C GLU A 177 17.66 -9.98 -8.87
N VAL A 178 18.19 -10.44 -9.99
CA VAL A 178 17.75 -11.67 -10.66
C VAL A 178 18.67 -12.82 -10.22
N PRO A 179 18.12 -14.00 -9.82
CA PRO A 179 16.70 -14.37 -9.75
C PRO A 179 15.94 -13.67 -8.62
N ILE A 180 14.73 -13.21 -8.90
CA ILE A 180 13.89 -12.50 -7.92
C ILE A 180 13.44 -13.48 -6.82
N GLU A 181 13.75 -13.14 -5.57
CA GLU A 181 13.34 -13.95 -4.42
C GLU A 181 11.80 -14.17 -4.39
N PRO A 182 11.31 -15.41 -4.13
CA PRO A 182 9.87 -15.71 -4.13
C PRO A 182 9.04 -14.75 -3.30
N LYS A 183 9.51 -14.32 -2.12
CA LYS A 183 8.83 -13.35 -1.25
C LYS A 183 8.69 -11.93 -1.83
N ARG A 184 9.40 -11.61 -2.92
CA ARG A 184 9.29 -10.32 -3.61
C ARG A 184 8.44 -10.40 -4.87
N ARG A 185 8.17 -11.60 -5.38
CA ARG A 185 7.40 -11.81 -6.61
C ARG A 185 5.94 -11.41 -6.45
N PHE A 186 5.40 -11.52 -5.25
CA PHE A 186 4.02 -11.14 -5.01
C PHE A 186 3.74 -9.63 -5.17
N TYR A 187 4.77 -8.78 -5.09
CA TYR A 187 4.64 -7.36 -5.41
C TYR A 187 4.57 -7.05 -6.91
N LEU A 188 4.99 -7.99 -7.75
CA LEU A 188 4.97 -7.84 -9.20
C LEU A 188 3.54 -7.92 -9.72
N THR A 189 3.24 -7.24 -10.84
CA THR A 189 2.02 -7.53 -11.61
C THR A 189 2.19 -8.88 -12.32
N ASP A 190 1.10 -9.43 -12.89
CA ASP A 190 1.18 -10.71 -13.61
C ASP A 190 2.09 -10.60 -14.83
N GLU A 191 2.03 -9.45 -15.54
CA GLU A 191 2.87 -9.14 -16.67
C GLU A 191 4.35 -9.04 -16.27
N GLU A 192 4.64 -8.36 -15.15
CA GLU A 192 6.01 -8.24 -14.62
C GLU A 192 6.55 -9.59 -14.12
N LEU A 193 5.70 -10.39 -13.51
CA LEU A 193 6.07 -11.72 -13.08
C LEU A 193 6.45 -12.58 -14.31
N HIS A 194 5.65 -12.52 -15.37
CA HIS A 194 5.91 -13.21 -16.63
C HIS A 194 7.18 -12.71 -17.34
N GLU A 195 7.42 -11.38 -17.32
CA GLU A 195 8.57 -10.74 -17.96
C GLU A 195 9.88 -10.99 -17.20
N LEU A 196 9.87 -10.92 -15.87
CA LEU A 196 11.06 -10.84 -15.04
C LEU A 196 11.49 -12.17 -14.40
N VAL A 197 10.63 -13.18 -14.38
CA VAL A 197 10.92 -14.48 -13.75
C VAL A 197 11.00 -15.55 -14.80
N GLU A 198 12.17 -16.22 -14.89
CA GLU A 198 12.35 -17.35 -15.83
C GLU A 198 11.42 -18.51 -15.46
N GLU A 199 10.89 -19.21 -16.48
CA GLU A 199 9.94 -20.32 -16.32
C GLU A 199 10.42 -21.39 -15.33
N ARG A 200 11.72 -21.69 -15.34
CA ARG A 200 12.34 -22.68 -14.44
C ARG A 200 12.37 -22.25 -12.96
N ASP A 201 12.23 -20.95 -12.70
CA ASP A 201 12.31 -20.36 -11.36
C ASP A 201 10.92 -20.07 -10.77
N LEU A 202 9.85 -20.30 -11.55
CA LEU A 202 8.47 -20.11 -11.08
C LEU A 202 8.12 -21.13 -9.99
N THR A 203 7.50 -20.65 -8.92
CA THR A 203 6.85 -21.52 -7.93
C THR A 203 5.50 -22.01 -8.46
N ASP A 204 4.92 -23.06 -7.85
CA ASP A 204 3.57 -23.52 -8.19
C ASP A 204 2.50 -22.41 -8.00
N VAL A 205 2.73 -21.47 -7.07
CA VAL A 205 1.85 -20.33 -6.85
C VAL A 205 1.97 -19.35 -8.01
N ASP A 206 3.20 -19.01 -8.41
CA ASP A 206 3.47 -18.12 -9.54
C ASP A 206 2.87 -18.69 -10.83
N ALA A 207 3.09 -19.99 -11.08
CA ALA A 207 2.58 -20.70 -12.25
C ALA A 207 1.05 -20.61 -12.35
N ARG A 208 0.33 -20.96 -11.26
CA ARG A 208 -1.14 -20.86 -11.21
C ARG A 208 -1.64 -19.43 -11.37
N ARG A 209 -0.89 -18.45 -10.89
CA ARG A 209 -1.20 -17.03 -11.04
C ARG A 209 -1.13 -16.61 -12.51
N LEU A 210 -0.04 -16.96 -13.22
CA LEU A 210 0.13 -16.68 -14.65
C LEU A 210 -0.88 -17.44 -15.54
N GLU A 211 -1.21 -18.69 -15.19
CA GLU A 211 -2.26 -19.45 -15.86
C GLU A 211 -3.63 -18.78 -15.78
N ARG A 212 -4.00 -18.27 -14.58
CA ARG A 212 -5.26 -17.51 -14.38
C ARG A 212 -5.29 -16.19 -15.14
N ALA A 213 -4.15 -15.54 -15.27
CA ALA A 213 -4.00 -14.32 -16.05
C ALA A 213 -3.96 -14.55 -17.57
N GLY A 214 -3.91 -15.81 -18.02
CA GLY A 214 -3.78 -16.15 -19.44
C GLY A 214 -2.39 -15.87 -20.02
N LEU A 215 -1.39 -15.68 -19.17
CA LEU A 215 0.00 -15.41 -19.55
C LEU A 215 0.86 -16.69 -19.60
N ARG A 216 0.28 -17.82 -19.23
CA ARG A 216 0.91 -19.14 -19.30
C ARG A 216 -0.14 -20.19 -19.65
N GLU A 217 0.23 -21.17 -20.48
CA GLU A 217 -0.64 -22.31 -20.76
C GLU A 217 -0.76 -23.21 -19.52
N PRO A 218 -1.95 -23.77 -19.22
CA PRO A 218 -2.12 -24.72 -18.13
C PRO A 218 -1.20 -25.94 -18.32
N ALA A 219 -0.55 -26.37 -17.26
CA ALA A 219 0.24 -27.59 -17.30
C ALA A 219 -0.67 -28.77 -17.65
N VAL A 220 -0.49 -29.34 -18.83
CA VAL A 220 -1.18 -30.61 -19.22
C VAL A 220 -0.64 -31.68 -18.32
N LEU A 221 -1.44 -32.10 -17.33
CA LEU A 221 -1.15 -33.29 -16.53
C LEU A 221 -1.02 -34.49 -17.49
N ARG A 222 0.20 -34.91 -17.74
CA ARG A 222 0.52 -36.15 -18.47
C ARG A 222 0.60 -37.32 -17.52
#